data_a18e17b8bed7abe5c2b6c6675af95a1c
#
_entry.id   a18e17b8bed7abe5c2b6c6675af95a1c
#
_cell.length_a   1.000
_cell.length_b   1.000
_cell.length_c   1.000
_cell.angle_alpha   90.00
_cell.angle_beta   90.00
_cell.angle_gamma   90.00
#
_symmetry.space_group_name_H-M   'P 1'
#
loop_
_entity.id
_entity.type
_entity.pdbx_description
1 polymer ?
#
loop_
_entity_poly.entity_id
_entity_poly.type
_entity_poly.pdbx_seq_one_letter_code
_entity_poly.pdbx_strand_id
1 'polypeptide(L)'
;KDDERRAEYDQIRLHRNDPNFGRQARGDHGGYQQSASWHGGGADAQDFSDFFESMFGGRAAGGHRSASHSHGGHGFRGQDLEMEVPLFLEETLHGQSREISYTLPVYDELGRQVSEANKTLNVKIPAGVGDGERIRLKGQGVAGVGGGQNGDLYLVIRLAPHPLFEIDGHNLSIVAPLAPWEAALGASIEVPTLTGKIALTVPAGSQSGKRLRVKGKGLAGKKEPGDLYVILKVVMPPKPNEKA
;
A
#
# COMPACT_ATOMS: atom_id res chain seq x y z
N LYS A 1 -5.59 -17.13 -28.97
CA LYS A 1 -5.96 -16.89 -30.39
C LYS A 1 -7.33 -17.49 -30.55
N ASP A 2 -8.35 -16.74 -30.19
CA ASP A 2 -9.74 -17.17 -30.17
C ASP A 2 -10.48 -16.36 -31.24
N ASP A 3 -10.58 -16.96 -32.43
CA ASP A 3 -11.32 -16.36 -33.55
C ASP A 3 -12.84 -16.29 -33.26
N GLU A 4 -13.34 -17.19 -32.41
CA GLU A 4 -14.74 -17.18 -31.95
C GLU A 4 -15.06 -15.94 -31.08
N ARG A 5 -14.18 -15.55 -30.17
CA ARG A 5 -14.37 -14.35 -29.35
C ARG A 5 -14.28 -13.05 -30.15
N ARG A 6 -13.55 -13.03 -31.24
CA ARG A 6 -13.51 -11.89 -32.17
C ARG A 6 -14.83 -11.74 -32.91
N ALA A 7 -15.38 -12.83 -33.40
CA ALA A 7 -16.67 -12.83 -34.10
C ALA A 7 -17.81 -12.35 -33.20
N GLU A 8 -17.80 -12.75 -31.92
CA GLU A 8 -18.81 -12.35 -30.93
C GLU A 8 -18.68 -10.85 -30.57
N TYR A 9 -17.47 -10.33 -30.48
CA TYR A 9 -17.21 -8.91 -30.23
C TYR A 9 -17.60 -8.03 -31.41
N ASP A 10 -17.41 -8.51 -32.62
CA ASP A 10 -17.79 -7.79 -33.84
C ASP A 10 -19.31 -7.76 -34.02
N GLN A 11 -20.04 -8.80 -33.63
CA GLN A 11 -21.50 -8.79 -33.61
C GLN A 11 -22.06 -7.78 -32.59
N ILE A 12 -21.53 -7.71 -31.38
CA ILE A 12 -21.94 -6.76 -30.35
C ILE A 12 -21.66 -5.33 -30.81
N ARG A 13 -20.58 -5.10 -31.53
CA ARG A 13 -20.19 -3.79 -32.09
C ARG A 13 -21.13 -3.31 -33.21
N LEU A 14 -21.63 -4.19 -34.03
CA LEU A 14 -22.56 -3.90 -35.12
C LEU A 14 -23.95 -3.50 -34.61
N HIS A 15 -24.39 -4.05 -33.48
CA HIS A 15 -25.70 -3.78 -32.91
C HIS A 15 -25.71 -2.65 -31.83
N ARG A 16 -24.57 -2.03 -31.56
CA ARG A 16 -24.44 -0.96 -30.56
C ARG A 16 -25.24 0.30 -30.90
N ASN A 17 -25.55 0.54 -32.18
CA ASN A 17 -26.28 1.72 -32.67
C ASN A 17 -27.72 1.45 -33.04
N ASP A 18 -28.28 0.28 -32.71
CA ASP A 18 -29.68 -0.01 -32.99
C ASP A 18 -30.56 0.43 -31.80
N PRO A 19 -31.44 1.44 -31.99
CA PRO A 19 -32.29 1.98 -30.91
C PRO A 19 -33.28 0.95 -30.35
N ASN A 20 -33.43 -0.22 -30.97
CA ASN A 20 -34.36 -1.26 -30.56
C ASN A 20 -33.78 -2.39 -29.74
N PHE A 21 -32.45 -2.44 -29.59
CA PHE A 21 -31.76 -3.51 -28.84
C PHE A 21 -32.08 -3.52 -27.34
N GLY A 22 -32.49 -2.37 -26.78
CA GLY A 22 -32.87 -2.25 -25.36
C GLY A 22 -34.37 -2.50 -25.05
N ARG A 23 -35.23 -2.64 -26.06
CA ARG A 23 -36.68 -2.78 -25.87
C ARG A 23 -37.22 -4.21 -25.95
N GLN A 24 -36.43 -5.15 -26.44
CA GLN A 24 -36.84 -6.56 -26.55
C GLN A 24 -36.65 -7.38 -25.28
N ALA A 25 -36.05 -6.78 -24.24
CA ALA A 25 -35.93 -7.38 -22.91
C ALA A 25 -37.08 -7.02 -21.94
N ARG A 26 -38.13 -6.30 -22.41
CA ARG A 26 -39.32 -5.96 -21.62
C ARG A 26 -40.58 -6.19 -22.43
N GLY A 27 -41.02 -7.40 -22.58
CA GLY A 27 -42.29 -7.71 -23.23
C GLY A 27 -42.65 -9.17 -23.06
N ASP A 28 -43.40 -9.44 -21.99
CA ASP A 28 -44.54 -10.35 -21.93
C ASP A 28 -44.38 -11.85 -22.19
N HIS A 29 -44.83 -12.60 -21.18
CA HIS A 29 -45.35 -13.96 -21.15
C HIS A 29 -44.41 -15.19 -21.23
N GLY A 30 -44.43 -15.89 -20.11
CA GLY A 30 -44.72 -17.36 -20.14
C GLY A 30 -43.52 -18.25 -20.41
N GLY A 31 -43.01 -18.82 -19.31
CA GLY A 31 -42.58 -20.22 -19.27
C GLY A 31 -41.42 -20.60 -20.20
N TYR A 32 -40.46 -21.03 -19.59
CA TYR A 32 -39.54 -22.15 -19.86
C TYR A 32 -38.09 -21.79 -19.45
N GLN A 33 -37.71 -22.48 -18.48
CA GLN A 33 -36.42 -22.92 -18.03
C GLN A 33 -35.40 -23.03 -19.18
N GLN A 34 -34.36 -22.20 -19.18
CA GLN A 34 -33.10 -22.54 -19.86
C GLN A 34 -31.92 -21.92 -19.11
N SER A 35 -31.22 -22.80 -18.47
CA SER A 35 -29.94 -22.61 -17.79
C SER A 35 -28.91 -22.09 -18.78
N ALA A 36 -28.49 -20.84 -18.62
CA ALA A 36 -27.26 -20.36 -19.22
C ALA A 36 -26.12 -20.57 -18.21
N SER A 37 -25.40 -21.66 -18.38
CA SER A 37 -24.15 -21.94 -17.68
C SER A 37 -23.08 -20.98 -18.12
N TRP A 38 -22.74 -20.01 -17.27
CA TRP A 38 -21.52 -19.25 -17.39
C TRP A 38 -20.38 -20.05 -16.73
N HIS A 39 -19.64 -20.77 -17.55
CA HIS A 39 -18.35 -21.32 -17.19
C HIS A 39 -17.27 -20.25 -17.46
N GLY A 40 -16.63 -19.79 -16.41
CA GLY A 40 -15.50 -18.85 -16.53
C GLY A 40 -14.87 -18.53 -15.19
N GLY A 41 -14.00 -19.42 -14.66
CA GLY A 41 -12.85 -19.06 -13.81
C GLY A 41 -13.12 -18.71 -12.34
N GLY A 42 -13.15 -19.71 -11.47
CA GLY A 42 -12.50 -19.72 -10.16
C GLY A 42 -12.71 -18.55 -9.18
N ALA A 43 -13.91 -18.42 -8.64
CA ALA A 43 -14.17 -17.89 -7.31
C ALA A 43 -15.53 -18.42 -6.88
N ASP A 44 -15.59 -18.98 -5.68
CA ASP A 44 -16.67 -19.73 -5.06
C ASP A 44 -18.10 -19.45 -5.55
N ALA A 45 -18.62 -20.36 -6.36
CA ALA A 45 -20.01 -20.37 -6.81
C ALA A 45 -21.01 -20.61 -5.65
N GLN A 46 -20.53 -20.98 -4.48
CA GLN A 46 -21.33 -21.20 -3.28
C GLN A 46 -21.74 -19.88 -2.62
N ASP A 47 -20.85 -18.89 -2.54
CA ASP A 47 -21.15 -17.58 -1.95
C ASP A 47 -22.15 -16.77 -2.78
N PHE A 48 -22.18 -16.97 -4.10
CA PHE A 48 -23.13 -16.28 -4.99
C PHE A 48 -24.53 -16.89 -4.94
N SER A 49 -24.61 -18.21 -4.73
CA SER A 49 -25.87 -18.92 -4.59
C SER A 49 -26.61 -18.53 -3.32
N ASP A 50 -25.89 -18.45 -2.20
CA ASP A 50 -26.47 -18.10 -0.89
C ASP A 50 -26.93 -16.66 -0.82
N PHE A 51 -26.22 -15.74 -1.51
CA PHE A 51 -26.62 -14.34 -1.62
C PHE A 51 -27.88 -14.18 -2.49
N PHE A 52 -27.98 -14.91 -3.59
CA PHE A 52 -29.13 -14.84 -4.50
C PHE A 52 -30.40 -15.48 -3.87
N GLU A 53 -30.25 -16.55 -3.13
CA GLU A 53 -31.35 -17.23 -2.45
C GLU A 53 -31.91 -16.41 -1.28
N SER A 54 -31.07 -15.68 -0.56
CA SER A 54 -31.49 -14.78 0.51
C SER A 54 -32.22 -13.54 0.00
N MET A 55 -31.93 -13.09 -1.22
CA MET A 55 -32.50 -11.86 -1.78
C MET A 55 -33.74 -12.09 -2.65
N PHE A 56 -33.88 -13.25 -3.30
CA PHE A 56 -34.95 -13.54 -4.24
C PHE A 56 -35.84 -14.75 -3.88
N GLY A 57 -35.45 -15.57 -2.88
CA GLY A 57 -36.19 -16.80 -2.49
C GLY A 57 -37.46 -16.57 -1.67
N GLY A 58 -37.89 -15.37 -1.41
CA GLY A 58 -38.94 -15.03 -0.46
C GLY A 58 -40.36 -14.87 -0.99
N ARG A 59 -40.78 -15.50 -2.12
CA ARG A 59 -42.19 -15.50 -2.52
C ARG A 59 -42.57 -16.71 -3.39
N ALA A 60 -42.88 -17.86 -2.79
CA ALA A 60 -43.94 -18.71 -3.24
C ALA A 60 -44.11 -19.93 -2.32
N ALA A 61 -45.35 -20.14 -1.90
CA ALA A 61 -45.97 -21.38 -1.40
C ALA A 61 -45.76 -21.78 0.08
N GLY A 62 -46.88 -21.72 0.78
CA GLY A 62 -47.11 -22.08 2.16
C GLY A 62 -46.74 -23.50 2.53
N GLY A 63 -46.30 -23.66 3.78
CA GLY A 63 -46.05 -24.93 4.40
C GLY A 63 -45.35 -24.72 5.74
N HIS A 64 -46.14 -24.75 6.85
CA HIS A 64 -45.62 -24.72 8.21
C HIS A 64 -44.51 -25.75 8.44
N ARG A 65 -43.32 -25.25 8.75
CA ARG A 65 -42.38 -25.91 9.65
C ARG A 65 -41.57 -24.82 10.35
N SER A 66 -41.89 -24.57 11.61
CA SER A 66 -41.06 -23.80 12.53
C SER A 66 -39.68 -24.44 12.66
N ALA A 67 -38.74 -24.03 11.85
CA ALA A 67 -37.33 -24.11 12.17
C ALA A 67 -36.97 -22.72 12.65
N SER A 68 -36.75 -22.59 13.94
CA SER A 68 -36.17 -21.39 14.52
C SER A 68 -34.76 -21.21 13.90
N HIS A 69 -34.70 -20.57 12.75
CA HIS A 69 -33.45 -20.00 12.27
C HIS A 69 -33.15 -18.84 13.18
N SER A 70 -32.27 -19.09 14.12
CA SER A 70 -31.57 -18.04 14.83
C SER A 70 -31.06 -17.09 13.72
N HIS A 71 -31.69 -15.93 13.59
CA HIS A 71 -31.14 -14.80 12.88
C HIS A 71 -29.89 -14.39 13.67
N GLY A 72 -28.79 -15.07 13.42
CA GLY A 72 -27.48 -14.53 13.70
C GLY A 72 -27.41 -13.25 12.88
N GLY A 73 -27.64 -12.10 13.53
CA GLY A 73 -27.52 -10.81 12.89
C GLY A 73 -26.17 -10.79 12.21
N HIS A 74 -26.16 -10.73 10.88
CA HIS A 74 -24.95 -10.50 10.12
C HIS A 74 -24.47 -9.08 10.44
N GLY A 75 -23.66 -8.97 11.50
CA GLY A 75 -23.06 -7.70 11.84
C GLY A 75 -22.18 -7.21 10.69
N PHE A 76 -22.30 -5.95 10.36
CA PHE A 76 -21.48 -5.33 9.34
C PHE A 76 -20.09 -5.03 9.90
N ARG A 77 -19.05 -5.47 9.16
CA ARG A 77 -17.67 -5.16 9.53
C ARG A 77 -17.44 -3.66 9.47
N GLY A 78 -16.74 -3.13 10.47
CA GLY A 78 -16.31 -1.74 10.50
C GLY A 78 -15.32 -1.41 9.38
N GLN A 79 -15.26 -0.14 9.03
CA GLN A 79 -14.35 0.36 8.00
C GLN A 79 -12.89 0.32 8.47
N ASP A 80 -12.01 0.00 7.54
CA ASP A 80 -10.58 0.12 7.75
C ASP A 80 -10.17 1.61 7.69
N LEU A 81 -9.18 1.98 8.47
CA LEU A 81 -8.61 3.33 8.48
C LEU A 81 -7.18 3.30 8.01
N GLU A 82 -6.76 4.41 7.41
CA GLU A 82 -5.39 4.62 6.99
C GLU A 82 -4.89 5.95 7.58
N MET A 83 -3.69 5.92 8.17
CA MET A 83 -3.06 7.10 8.76
C MET A 83 -1.59 7.13 8.41
N GLU A 84 -1.11 8.31 8.01
CA GLU A 84 0.32 8.54 7.76
C GLU A 84 1.06 8.81 9.07
N VAL A 85 2.20 8.15 9.23
CA VAL A 85 3.09 8.31 10.38
C VAL A 85 4.44 8.83 9.91
N PRO A 86 4.74 10.11 10.14
CA PRO A 86 6.05 10.66 9.78
C PRO A 86 7.12 10.12 10.72
N LEU A 87 8.22 9.64 10.15
CA LEU A 87 9.40 9.14 10.87
C LEU A 87 10.66 9.82 10.36
N PHE A 88 11.61 10.06 11.25
CA PHE A 88 12.96 10.44 10.85
C PHE A 88 13.77 9.21 10.43
N LEU A 89 14.73 9.43 9.54
CA LEU A 89 15.54 8.34 8.99
C LEU A 89 16.30 7.57 10.08
N GLU A 90 16.78 8.26 11.11
CA GLU A 90 17.50 7.68 12.24
C GLU A 90 16.62 6.78 13.11
N GLU A 91 15.34 7.10 13.20
CA GLU A 91 14.37 6.32 13.97
C GLU A 91 14.15 4.93 13.38
N THR A 92 14.39 4.78 12.08
CA THR A 92 14.23 3.50 11.38
C THR A 92 15.37 2.51 11.67
N LEU A 93 16.50 2.96 12.22
CA LEU A 93 17.68 2.11 12.43
C LEU A 93 17.46 1.05 13.52
N HIS A 94 16.82 1.44 14.61
CA HIS A 94 16.76 0.60 15.82
C HIS A 94 15.38 0.04 16.10
N GLY A 95 14.37 0.49 15.36
CA GLY A 95 12.98 0.22 15.68
C GLY A 95 12.59 0.87 17.01
N GLN A 96 11.39 1.37 17.09
CA GLN A 96 10.93 2.05 18.30
C GLN A 96 9.46 1.78 18.57
N SER A 97 9.07 1.99 19.83
CA SER A 97 7.67 2.04 20.18
C SER A 97 7.22 3.49 20.18
N ARG A 98 6.17 3.80 19.44
CA ARG A 98 5.61 5.15 19.33
C ARG A 98 4.15 5.15 19.74
N GLU A 99 3.80 6.12 20.54
CA GLU A 99 2.41 6.38 20.90
C GLU A 99 1.74 7.16 19.79
N ILE A 100 0.62 6.62 19.28
CA ILE A 100 -0.13 7.18 18.17
C ILE A 100 -1.55 7.43 18.67
N SER A 101 -1.99 8.68 18.55
CA SER A 101 -3.36 9.08 18.88
C SER A 101 -4.13 9.38 17.61
N TYR A 102 -5.34 8.85 17.50
CA TYR A 102 -6.22 9.06 16.36
C TYR A 102 -7.67 9.07 16.79
N THR A 103 -8.51 9.65 15.96
CA THR A 103 -9.93 9.81 16.22
C THR A 103 -10.74 8.82 15.40
N LEU A 104 -11.68 8.14 16.05
CA LEU A 104 -12.59 7.18 15.45
C LEU A 104 -14.02 7.74 15.47
N PRO A 105 -14.74 7.72 14.33
CA PRO A 105 -16.16 7.97 14.35
C PRO A 105 -16.90 6.83 15.06
N VAL A 106 -17.84 7.19 15.93
CA VAL A 106 -18.73 6.25 16.61
C VAL A 106 -20.10 6.34 15.95
N TYR A 107 -20.63 5.20 15.54
CA TYR A 107 -21.92 5.10 14.88
C TYR A 107 -22.96 4.46 15.80
N ASP A 108 -24.21 4.92 15.68
CA ASP A 108 -25.36 4.28 16.33
C ASP A 108 -25.81 3.01 15.56
N GLU A 109 -26.82 2.31 16.10
CA GLU A 109 -27.39 1.12 15.48
C GLU A 109 -28.00 1.39 14.09
N LEU A 110 -28.33 2.64 13.81
CA LEU A 110 -28.87 3.10 12.52
C LEU A 110 -27.79 3.56 11.54
N GLY A 111 -26.50 3.43 11.89
CA GLY A 111 -25.36 3.82 11.06
C GLY A 111 -25.14 5.33 10.99
N ARG A 112 -25.67 6.14 11.92
CA ARG A 112 -25.43 7.58 11.98
C ARG A 112 -24.26 7.84 12.92
N GLN A 113 -23.34 8.72 12.50
CA GLN A 113 -22.24 9.16 13.37
C GLN A 113 -22.82 9.99 14.53
N VAL A 114 -22.65 9.51 15.75
CA VAL A 114 -23.16 10.17 16.97
C VAL A 114 -22.07 10.89 17.76
N SER A 115 -20.82 10.43 17.66
CA SER A 115 -19.70 11.02 18.38
C SER A 115 -18.37 10.64 17.74
N GLU A 116 -17.30 11.14 18.32
CA GLU A 116 -15.91 10.77 17.99
C GLU A 116 -15.21 10.28 19.24
N ALA A 117 -14.48 9.19 19.14
CA ALA A 117 -13.69 8.63 20.23
C ALA A 117 -12.19 8.79 19.91
N ASN A 118 -11.46 9.44 20.80
CA ASN A 118 -10.01 9.49 20.72
C ASN A 118 -9.42 8.18 21.25
N LYS A 119 -8.56 7.58 20.47
CA LYS A 119 -7.87 6.34 20.82
C LYS A 119 -6.36 6.53 20.73
N THR A 120 -5.67 6.04 21.76
CA THR A 120 -4.21 6.08 21.82
C THR A 120 -3.67 4.66 21.86
N LEU A 121 -2.72 4.37 20.99
CA LEU A 121 -2.09 3.06 20.87
C LEU A 121 -0.58 3.19 20.93
N ASN A 122 0.07 2.28 21.65
CA ASN A 122 1.51 2.14 21.60
C ASN A 122 1.87 1.11 20.51
N VAL A 123 2.47 1.57 19.43
CA VAL A 123 2.78 0.77 18.25
C VAL A 123 4.28 0.55 18.15
N LYS A 124 4.68 -0.71 18.03
CA LYS A 124 6.07 -1.06 17.78
C LYS A 124 6.35 -0.97 16.28
N ILE A 125 7.18 -0.01 15.89
CA ILE A 125 7.68 0.16 14.53
C ILE A 125 8.95 -0.67 14.41
N PRO A 126 9.03 -1.65 13.48
CA PRO A 126 10.22 -2.48 13.32
C PRO A 126 11.39 -1.67 12.74
N ALA A 127 12.61 -2.11 12.99
CA ALA A 127 13.78 -1.55 12.33
C ALA A 127 13.74 -1.79 10.82
N GLY A 128 14.25 -0.84 10.04
CA GLY A 128 14.35 -0.95 8.59
C GLY A 128 13.06 -0.73 7.83
N VAL A 129 12.09 -0.09 8.44
CA VAL A 129 10.85 0.31 7.74
C VAL A 129 11.19 1.33 6.67
N GLY A 130 10.77 1.06 5.43
CA GLY A 130 10.92 1.95 4.28
C GLY A 130 9.79 2.97 4.14
N ASP A 131 10.01 3.96 3.27
CA ASP A 131 8.96 4.92 2.92
C ASP A 131 7.79 4.23 2.22
N GLY A 132 6.55 4.61 2.56
CA GLY A 132 5.33 4.01 2.03
C GLY A 132 5.01 2.61 2.58
N GLU A 133 5.81 2.05 3.48
CA GLU A 133 5.53 0.74 4.07
C GLU A 133 4.31 0.81 5.00
N ARG A 134 3.45 -0.22 4.93
CA ARG A 134 2.21 -0.28 5.70
C ARG A 134 2.33 -1.25 6.88
N ILE A 135 1.96 -0.77 8.07
CA ILE A 135 1.85 -1.57 9.29
C ILE A 135 0.37 -1.74 9.61
N ARG A 136 -0.13 -2.99 9.57
CA ARG A 136 -1.51 -3.31 9.88
C ARG A 136 -1.70 -3.55 11.37
N LEU A 137 -2.63 -2.82 11.97
CA LEU A 137 -3.09 -3.01 13.35
C LEU A 137 -4.51 -3.58 13.33
N LYS A 138 -4.60 -4.88 13.53
CA LYS A 138 -5.85 -5.63 13.41
C LYS A 138 -6.90 -5.18 14.43
N GLY A 139 -8.13 -4.94 13.96
CA GLY A 139 -9.26 -4.57 14.80
C GLY A 139 -9.17 -3.18 15.44
N GLN A 140 -8.28 -2.30 14.94
CA GLN A 140 -8.07 -0.95 15.45
C GLN A 140 -8.73 0.13 14.58
N GLY A 141 -9.49 -0.26 13.56
CA GLY A 141 -10.30 0.64 12.74
C GLY A 141 -11.65 0.96 13.37
N VAL A 142 -12.59 1.36 12.54
CA VAL A 142 -13.98 1.71 12.97
C VAL A 142 -14.68 0.47 13.53
N ALA A 143 -15.52 0.68 14.54
CA ALA A 143 -16.30 -0.39 15.13
C ALA A 143 -17.30 -0.97 14.11
N GLY A 144 -17.48 -2.29 14.14
CA GLY A 144 -18.54 -2.94 13.37
C GLY A 144 -19.92 -2.68 13.99
N VAL A 145 -20.96 -2.76 13.18
CA VAL A 145 -22.35 -2.57 13.60
C VAL A 145 -23.05 -3.93 13.71
N GLY A 146 -23.98 -4.06 14.67
CA GLY A 146 -24.77 -5.29 14.83
C GLY A 146 -23.97 -6.53 15.25
N GLY A 147 -22.85 -6.36 15.99
CA GLY A 147 -21.95 -7.45 16.38
C GLY A 147 -20.88 -7.79 15.33
N GLY A 148 -20.74 -7.01 14.26
CA GLY A 148 -19.69 -7.15 13.26
C GLY A 148 -18.29 -6.88 13.81
N GLN A 149 -17.26 -7.43 13.17
CA GLN A 149 -15.89 -7.19 13.57
C GLN A 149 -15.47 -5.74 13.26
N ASN A 150 -14.59 -5.20 14.08
CA ASN A 150 -13.99 -3.90 13.80
C ASN A 150 -13.14 -3.97 12.53
N GLY A 151 -13.00 -2.83 11.85
CA GLY A 151 -12.01 -2.64 10.79
C GLY A 151 -10.58 -2.65 11.31
N ASP A 152 -9.62 -2.54 10.43
CA ASP A 152 -8.21 -2.49 10.76
C ASP A 152 -7.68 -1.05 10.61
N LEU A 153 -6.60 -0.73 11.31
CA LEU A 153 -5.87 0.52 11.12
C LEU A 153 -4.58 0.21 10.37
N TYR A 154 -4.37 0.88 9.25
CA TYR A 154 -3.14 0.84 8.46
C TYR A 154 -2.32 2.10 8.72
N LEU A 155 -1.13 1.91 9.25
CA LEU A 155 -0.16 2.99 9.41
C LEU A 155 0.75 2.99 8.19
N VAL A 156 0.71 4.08 7.42
CA VAL A 156 1.59 4.30 6.27
C VAL A 156 2.78 5.11 6.74
N ILE A 157 3.94 4.52 6.67
CA ILE A 157 5.18 5.18 7.07
C ILE A 157 5.56 6.22 6.03
N ARG A 158 5.84 7.44 6.48
CA ARG A 158 6.39 8.53 5.65
C ARG A 158 7.71 8.98 6.23
N LEU A 159 8.78 8.72 5.50
CA LEU A 159 10.10 9.17 5.91
C LEU A 159 10.23 10.67 5.64
N ALA A 160 10.59 11.42 6.69
CA ALA A 160 10.86 12.83 6.56
C ALA A 160 12.10 13.06 5.67
N PRO A 161 12.12 14.11 4.84
CA PRO A 161 13.31 14.47 4.06
C PRO A 161 14.51 14.66 4.97
N HIS A 162 15.63 14.02 4.63
CA HIS A 162 16.86 14.13 5.39
C HIS A 162 17.83 15.13 4.73
N PRO A 163 18.54 15.99 5.48
CA PRO A 163 19.39 17.03 4.89
C PRO A 163 20.60 16.51 4.11
N LEU A 164 21.08 15.30 4.41
CA LEU A 164 22.26 14.71 3.76
C LEU A 164 21.94 13.55 2.83
N PHE A 165 20.89 12.80 3.12
CA PHE A 165 20.55 11.57 2.39
C PHE A 165 19.30 11.73 1.58
N GLU A 166 19.35 11.31 0.33
CA GLU A 166 18.19 11.01 -0.49
C GLU A 166 17.83 9.53 -0.32
N ILE A 167 16.54 9.24 -0.19
CA ILE A 167 16.02 7.91 0.07
C ILE A 167 15.39 7.36 -1.21
N ASP A 168 15.81 6.16 -1.61
CA ASP A 168 15.26 5.42 -2.76
C ASP A 168 14.96 3.98 -2.33
N GLY A 169 13.74 3.75 -1.87
CA GLY A 169 13.35 2.49 -1.25
C GLY A 169 14.18 2.20 0.01
N HIS A 170 15.03 1.18 -0.03
CA HIS A 170 15.97 0.86 1.06
C HIS A 170 17.40 1.38 0.79
N ASN A 171 17.64 1.96 -0.39
CA ASN A 171 18.93 2.54 -0.71
C ASN A 171 18.97 4.00 -0.29
N LEU A 172 20.18 4.46 0.00
CA LEU A 172 20.46 5.85 0.31
C LEU A 172 21.43 6.42 -0.72
N SER A 173 21.30 7.70 -1.03
CA SER A 173 22.29 8.42 -1.78
C SER A 173 22.74 9.66 -1.06
N ILE A 174 24.02 9.98 -1.18
CA ILE A 174 24.67 11.17 -0.60
C ILE A 174 25.59 11.80 -1.61
N VAL A 175 25.64 13.14 -1.63
CA VAL A 175 26.59 13.89 -2.44
C VAL A 175 27.86 14.14 -1.64
N ALA A 176 28.99 13.65 -2.13
CA ALA A 176 30.31 13.88 -1.56
C ALA A 176 31.06 14.94 -2.37
N PRO A 177 31.33 16.13 -1.79
CA PRO A 177 32.14 17.14 -2.45
C PRO A 177 33.61 16.69 -2.48
N LEU A 178 34.27 16.92 -3.64
CA LEU A 178 35.69 16.60 -3.88
C LEU A 178 36.39 17.80 -4.47
N ALA A 179 37.62 18.00 -4.06
CA ALA A 179 38.49 18.94 -4.75
C ALA A 179 38.94 18.40 -6.11
N PRO A 180 39.24 19.23 -7.13
CA PRO A 180 39.67 18.79 -8.46
C PRO A 180 40.90 17.87 -8.44
N TRP A 181 41.86 18.13 -7.57
CA TRP A 181 43.07 17.31 -7.44
C TRP A 181 42.79 15.94 -6.79
N GLU A 182 41.84 15.88 -5.84
CA GLU A 182 41.41 14.60 -5.26
C GLU A 182 40.70 13.71 -6.30
N ALA A 183 39.91 14.35 -7.16
CA ALA A 183 39.24 13.63 -8.27
C ALA A 183 40.25 13.16 -9.32
N ALA A 184 41.29 13.97 -9.62
CA ALA A 184 42.28 13.64 -10.63
C ALA A 184 43.28 12.59 -10.15
N LEU A 185 43.81 12.72 -8.94
CA LEU A 185 44.85 11.83 -8.40
C LEU A 185 44.28 10.63 -7.65
N GLY A 186 43.02 10.68 -7.28
CA GLY A 186 42.42 9.75 -6.33
C GLY A 186 42.68 10.19 -4.89
N ALA A 187 41.75 9.88 -4.00
CA ALA A 187 41.83 10.23 -2.59
C ALA A 187 41.04 9.23 -1.74
N SER A 188 41.35 9.23 -0.44
CA SER A 188 40.49 8.59 0.56
C SER A 188 39.69 9.69 1.24
N ILE A 189 38.37 9.62 1.15
CA ILE A 189 37.45 10.60 1.73
C ILE A 189 36.62 9.99 2.85
N GLU A 190 36.29 10.76 3.86
CA GLU A 190 35.34 10.35 4.87
C GLU A 190 33.91 10.65 4.42
N VAL A 191 33.08 9.64 4.39
CA VAL A 191 31.65 9.76 4.02
C VAL A 191 30.80 9.42 5.24
N PRO A 192 29.85 10.30 5.63
CA PRO A 192 28.90 9.98 6.68
C PRO A 192 27.95 8.87 6.23
N THR A 193 27.60 8.01 7.16
CA THR A 193 26.58 6.97 7.01
C THR A 193 25.63 7.07 8.18
N LEU A 194 24.51 6.36 8.15
CA LEU A 194 23.57 6.32 9.27
C LEU A 194 24.19 5.81 10.58
N THR A 195 25.23 4.99 10.49
CA THR A 195 25.87 4.35 11.66
C THR A 195 27.21 4.96 12.03
N GLY A 196 27.58 6.09 11.42
CA GLY A 196 28.89 6.75 11.65
C GLY A 196 29.54 7.16 10.34
N LYS A 197 30.87 7.30 10.33
CA LYS A 197 31.65 7.66 9.15
C LYS A 197 32.42 6.45 8.61
N ILE A 198 32.60 6.41 7.30
CA ILE A 198 33.45 5.43 6.64
C ILE A 198 34.47 6.10 5.74
N ALA A 199 35.65 5.51 5.62
CA ALA A 199 36.62 5.91 4.62
C ALA A 199 36.30 5.27 3.27
N LEU A 200 36.14 6.08 2.23
CA LEU A 200 35.84 5.64 0.87
C LEU A 200 36.99 6.03 -0.07
N THR A 201 37.56 5.07 -0.76
CA THR A 201 38.60 5.34 -1.77
C THR A 201 37.97 5.77 -3.07
N VAL A 202 38.31 6.97 -3.50
CA VAL A 202 37.94 7.52 -4.83
C VAL A 202 39.05 7.18 -5.82
N PRO A 203 38.74 6.47 -6.92
CA PRO A 203 39.74 6.16 -7.94
C PRO A 203 40.22 7.42 -8.65
N ALA A 204 41.49 7.44 -9.06
CA ALA A 204 42.05 8.52 -9.89
C ALA A 204 41.26 8.68 -11.19
N GLY A 205 41.17 9.94 -11.67
CA GLY A 205 40.42 10.27 -12.89
C GLY A 205 38.89 10.17 -12.70
N SER A 206 38.39 10.23 -11.47
CA SER A 206 36.95 10.21 -11.22
C SER A 206 36.28 11.49 -11.67
N GLN A 207 35.14 11.37 -12.34
CA GLN A 207 34.37 12.50 -12.86
C GLN A 207 33.25 12.90 -11.87
N SER A 208 32.84 14.17 -11.92
CA SER A 208 31.65 14.63 -11.20
C SER A 208 30.42 13.88 -11.68
N GLY A 209 29.52 13.48 -10.74
CA GLY A 209 28.36 12.64 -11.02
C GLY A 209 28.63 11.14 -10.97
N LYS A 210 29.90 10.70 -10.86
CA LYS A 210 30.22 9.28 -10.70
C LYS A 210 29.62 8.75 -9.38
N ARG A 211 28.96 7.60 -9.45
CA ARG A 211 28.35 6.94 -8.29
C ARG A 211 29.24 5.81 -7.80
N LEU A 212 29.57 5.84 -6.51
CA LEU A 212 30.30 4.78 -5.83
C LEU A 212 29.35 4.06 -4.87
N ARG A 213 29.25 2.74 -4.99
CA ARG A 213 28.37 1.92 -4.17
C ARG A 213 29.10 1.41 -2.91
N VAL A 214 28.50 1.64 -1.77
CA VAL A 214 28.94 1.07 -0.50
C VAL A 214 27.90 0.06 -0.05
N LYS A 215 28.23 -1.20 -0.17
CA LYS A 215 27.30 -2.30 0.06
C LYS A 215 26.86 -2.37 1.53
N GLY A 216 25.55 -2.55 1.74
CA GLY A 216 24.97 -2.77 3.07
C GLY A 216 24.98 -1.55 4.00
N LYS A 217 25.14 -0.32 3.48
CA LYS A 217 25.13 0.93 4.24
C LYS A 217 23.88 1.80 3.98
N GLY A 218 22.85 1.21 3.39
CA GLY A 218 21.51 1.78 3.29
C GLY A 218 20.64 1.46 4.50
N LEU A 219 19.32 1.51 4.33
CA LEU A 219 18.35 1.10 5.34
C LEU A 219 18.35 -0.42 5.53
N ALA A 220 18.07 -0.84 6.75
CA ALA A 220 17.88 -2.26 7.02
C ALA A 220 16.65 -2.75 6.23
N GLY A 221 16.81 -3.74 5.38
CA GLY A 221 15.72 -4.38 4.66
C GLY A 221 15.28 -5.68 5.35
N LYS A 222 14.09 -6.18 5.02
CA LYS A 222 13.57 -7.45 5.57
C LYS A 222 14.42 -8.68 5.21
N LYS A 223 15.09 -8.66 4.05
CA LYS A 223 15.96 -9.76 3.58
C LYS A 223 17.42 -9.36 3.58
N GLU A 224 17.73 -8.22 2.95
CA GLU A 224 19.09 -7.68 2.86
C GLU A 224 19.03 -6.19 3.13
N PRO A 225 20.08 -5.60 3.76
CA PRO A 225 20.18 -4.17 3.92
C PRO A 225 20.35 -3.51 2.54
N GLY A 226 19.81 -2.31 2.39
CA GLY A 226 20.06 -1.48 1.22
C GLY A 226 21.52 -1.01 1.13
N ASP A 227 21.85 -0.35 0.05
CA ASP A 227 23.18 0.18 -0.21
C ASP A 227 23.22 1.71 -0.07
N LEU A 228 24.42 2.23 0.20
CA LEU A 228 24.66 3.66 0.11
C LEU A 228 25.37 3.98 -1.20
N TYR A 229 24.79 4.89 -1.97
CA TYR A 229 25.38 5.43 -3.19
C TYR A 229 25.99 6.80 -2.91
N VAL A 230 27.31 6.90 -3.07
CA VAL A 230 28.04 8.15 -2.91
C VAL A 230 28.21 8.78 -4.29
N ILE A 231 27.59 9.93 -4.50
CA ILE A 231 27.63 10.69 -5.75
C ILE A 231 28.75 11.72 -5.62
N LEU A 232 29.81 11.56 -6.40
CA LEU A 232 30.95 12.47 -6.38
C LEU A 232 30.57 13.78 -7.02
N LYS A 233 30.86 14.91 -6.36
CA LYS A 233 30.67 16.25 -6.90
C LYS A 233 31.96 17.05 -6.79
N VAL A 234 32.60 17.29 -7.93
CA VAL A 234 33.80 18.10 -7.97
C VAL A 234 33.44 19.58 -7.74
N VAL A 235 34.02 20.17 -6.73
CA VAL A 235 33.78 21.57 -6.31
C VAL A 235 35.08 22.27 -6.07
N MET A 236 35.13 23.56 -6.39
CA MET A 236 36.27 24.40 -6.02
C MET A 236 36.18 24.77 -4.55
N PRO A 237 37.25 24.63 -3.76
CA PRO A 237 37.24 25.06 -2.37
C PRO A 237 36.99 26.58 -2.27
N PRO A 238 36.22 27.02 -1.28
CA PRO A 238 35.80 28.42 -1.14
C PRO A 238 36.98 29.38 -0.85
N LYS A 239 38.09 28.88 -0.32
CA LYS A 239 39.35 29.61 -0.13
C LYS A 239 40.49 28.65 -0.47
N PRO A 240 41.23 28.89 -1.58
CA PRO A 240 42.48 28.19 -1.80
C PRO A 240 43.45 28.62 -0.66
N ASN A 241 43.99 27.67 0.06
CA ASN A 241 45.03 27.93 1.01
C ASN A 241 46.21 28.55 0.26
N GLU A 242 46.79 29.68 0.75
CA GLU A 242 47.97 30.32 0.18
C GLU A 242 49.22 29.40 0.17
N LYS A 243 49.09 28.16 0.64
CA LYS A 243 50.16 27.15 0.70
C LYS A 243 49.90 25.95 -0.25
N ALA A 244 49.10 26.10 -1.29
CA ALA A 244 48.93 25.05 -2.31
C ALA A 244 49.85 25.28 -3.49
#